data_084e0a51e1e6e2b5bed3464b66b39400
#
_entry.id   084e0a51e1e6e2b5bed3464b66b39400
#
_cell.length_a   1.000
_cell.length_b   1.000
_cell.length_c   1.000
_cell.angle_alpha   90.00
_cell.angle_beta   90.00
_cell.angle_gamma   90.00
#
_symmetry.space_group_name_H-M   'P 1'
#
loop_
_entity.id
_entity.type
_entity.pdbx_description
1 polymer ?
#
loop_
_entity_poly.entity_id
_entity_poly.type
_entity_poly.pdbx_seq_one_letter_code
_entity_poly.pdbx_strand_id
1 'polypeptide(L)'
;IARPEDFLAAFNNHLINNHNLTQAVVPGMKAAGFGRVINIISTSVKSPIAGLGVSNTIRAAVANWAKTLATELGPFGITVNNVLPGFTKTVRADYVIASKAKAGNITEEEVMKQLVAEIPAGRIGQPEEFGAAVAFLASPAAAYINGINLPVDGGRLGCL
;
A
#
# COMPACT_ATOMS: atom_id res chain seq x y z
N ILE A 1 3.57 17.19 16.44
CA ILE A 1 4.74 16.72 15.66
C ILE A 1 5.10 15.34 16.20
N ALA A 2 5.31 14.35 15.30
CA ALA A 2 5.69 13.00 15.67
C ALA A 2 7.10 12.99 16.30
N ARG A 3 7.31 12.10 17.26
CA ARG A 3 8.62 11.92 17.92
C ARG A 3 9.53 11.02 17.09
N PRO A 4 10.87 11.08 17.27
CA PRO A 4 11.80 10.18 16.59
C PRO A 4 11.47 8.69 16.78
N GLU A 5 11.00 8.30 17.98
CA GLU A 5 10.63 6.93 18.32
C GLU A 5 9.47 6.40 17.46
N ASP A 6 8.54 7.27 17.08
CA ASP A 6 7.40 6.91 16.21
C ASP A 6 7.90 6.56 14.80
N PHE A 7 8.94 7.26 14.30
CA PHE A 7 9.60 6.92 13.02
C PHE A 7 10.35 5.59 13.12
N LEU A 8 11.12 5.37 14.20
CA LEU A 8 11.87 4.12 14.38
C LEU A 8 10.94 2.90 14.49
N ALA A 9 9.85 3.03 15.25
CA ALA A 9 8.86 1.98 15.35
C ALA A 9 8.21 1.65 13.99
N ALA A 10 7.81 2.66 13.23
CA ALA A 10 7.24 2.47 11.91
C ALA A 10 8.26 1.90 10.90
N PHE A 11 9.52 2.33 10.96
CA PHE A 11 10.61 1.82 10.12
C PHE A 11 10.84 0.33 10.37
N ASN A 12 10.95 -0.07 11.64
CA ASN A 12 11.11 -1.47 12.01
C ASN A 12 9.92 -2.34 11.57
N ASN A 13 8.69 -1.86 11.82
CA ASN A 13 7.49 -2.61 11.54
C ASN A 13 7.19 -2.77 10.03
N HIS A 14 7.60 -1.82 9.21
CA HIS A 14 7.23 -1.83 7.79
C HIS A 14 8.43 -2.10 6.87
N LEU A 15 9.59 -1.51 7.10
CA LEU A 15 10.73 -1.72 6.21
C LEU A 15 11.59 -2.90 6.65
N ILE A 16 12.06 -2.90 7.90
CA ILE A 16 12.96 -3.96 8.39
C ILE A 16 12.24 -5.31 8.43
N ASN A 17 10.99 -5.34 8.88
CA ASN A 17 10.20 -6.58 8.87
C ASN A 17 10.02 -7.13 7.45
N ASN A 18 9.66 -6.29 6.47
CA ASN A 18 9.54 -6.71 5.07
C ASN A 18 10.87 -7.22 4.51
N HIS A 19 11.98 -6.54 4.86
CA HIS A 19 13.32 -6.96 4.47
C HIS A 19 13.67 -8.34 5.02
N ASN A 20 13.46 -8.57 6.31
CA ASN A 20 13.74 -9.85 6.96
C ASN A 20 12.92 -11.01 6.35
N LEU A 21 11.63 -10.78 6.11
CA LEU A 21 10.78 -11.77 5.44
C LEU A 21 11.28 -12.06 4.01
N THR A 22 11.66 -11.01 3.28
CA THR A 22 12.17 -11.16 1.91
C THR A 22 13.48 -11.95 1.90
N GLN A 23 14.42 -11.63 2.80
CA GLN A 23 15.67 -12.39 2.93
C GLN A 23 15.41 -13.88 3.20
N ALA A 24 14.41 -14.21 4.01
CA ALA A 24 14.10 -15.60 4.36
C ALA A 24 13.55 -16.40 3.18
N VAL A 25 12.76 -15.76 2.26
CA VAL A 25 12.09 -16.48 1.17
C VAL A 25 12.83 -16.42 -0.17
N VAL A 26 13.65 -15.39 -0.41
CA VAL A 26 14.37 -15.19 -1.69
C VAL A 26 15.25 -16.37 -2.10
N PRO A 27 16.01 -17.04 -1.21
CA PRO A 27 16.80 -18.22 -1.64
C PRO A 27 15.95 -19.31 -2.27
N GLY A 28 14.80 -19.62 -1.68
CA GLY A 28 13.85 -20.60 -2.24
C GLY A 28 13.23 -20.14 -3.57
N MET A 29 12.86 -18.85 -3.66
CA MET A 29 12.34 -18.27 -4.90
C MET A 29 13.38 -18.31 -6.04
N LYS A 30 14.65 -18.02 -5.75
CA LYS A 30 15.75 -18.12 -6.73
C LYS A 30 15.94 -19.55 -7.21
N ALA A 31 15.94 -20.53 -6.30
CA ALA A 31 16.06 -21.93 -6.65
C ALA A 31 14.90 -22.43 -7.51
N ALA A 32 13.69 -21.90 -7.30
CA ALA A 32 12.50 -22.22 -8.09
C ALA A 32 12.43 -21.48 -9.44
N GLY A 33 13.25 -20.45 -9.67
CA GLY A 33 13.13 -19.57 -10.83
C GLY A 33 11.81 -18.80 -10.87
N PHE A 34 11.13 -18.68 -9.74
CA PHE A 34 9.82 -18.02 -9.60
C PHE A 34 9.66 -17.41 -8.21
N GLY A 35 9.22 -16.17 -8.17
CA GLY A 35 8.88 -15.50 -6.92
C GLY A 35 8.02 -14.26 -7.13
N ARG A 36 7.23 -13.93 -6.11
CA ARG A 36 6.38 -12.74 -6.08
C ARG A 36 6.48 -12.10 -4.71
N VAL A 37 7.01 -10.88 -4.66
CA VAL A 37 7.00 -10.02 -3.47
C VAL A 37 6.02 -8.90 -3.71
N ILE A 38 5.00 -8.81 -2.89
CA ILE A 38 3.94 -7.80 -3.03
C ILE A 38 3.79 -7.06 -1.71
N ASN A 39 4.18 -5.78 -1.70
CA ASN A 39 4.04 -4.94 -0.52
C ASN A 39 2.71 -4.18 -0.56
N ILE A 40 1.96 -4.25 0.52
CA ILE A 40 0.77 -3.42 0.71
C ILE A 40 1.21 -2.14 1.40
N ILE A 41 1.22 -1.02 0.66
CA ILE A 41 1.71 0.23 1.20
C ILE A 41 0.61 1.30 1.30
N SER A 42 0.63 2.36 0.50
CA SER A 42 -0.36 3.44 0.59
C SER A 42 -0.34 4.31 -0.67
N THR A 43 -1.48 4.87 -1.03
CA THR A 43 -1.57 5.96 -2.02
C THR A 43 -0.76 7.20 -1.60
N SER A 44 -0.44 7.34 -0.32
CA SER A 44 0.40 8.44 0.20
C SER A 44 1.83 8.46 -0.34
N VAL A 45 2.29 7.36 -0.95
CA VAL A 45 3.57 7.30 -1.67
C VAL A 45 3.57 8.23 -2.89
N LYS A 46 2.42 8.39 -3.54
CA LYS A 46 2.24 9.28 -4.70
C LYS A 46 1.70 10.66 -4.30
N SER A 47 0.81 10.72 -3.30
CA SER A 47 0.20 11.95 -2.80
C SER A 47 0.18 11.93 -1.28
N PRO A 48 1.12 12.61 -0.60
CA PRO A 48 1.20 12.62 0.86
C PRO A 48 -0.10 13.09 1.51
N ILE A 49 -0.51 12.38 2.57
CA ILE A 49 -1.74 12.68 3.31
C ILE A 49 -1.38 13.57 4.51
N ALA A 50 -2.06 14.70 4.64
CA ALA A 50 -1.86 15.61 5.76
C ALA A 50 -2.07 14.91 7.11
N GLY A 51 -1.22 15.22 8.10
CA GLY A 51 -1.26 14.62 9.43
C GLY A 51 -0.64 13.20 9.54
N LEU A 52 -0.19 12.58 8.43
CA LEU A 52 0.37 11.22 8.42
C LEU A 52 1.88 11.21 8.09
N GLY A 53 2.65 12.19 8.57
CA GLY A 53 4.06 12.35 8.21
C GLY A 53 4.91 11.10 8.39
N VAL A 54 4.81 10.39 9.53
CA VAL A 54 5.53 9.13 9.77
C VAL A 54 5.15 8.08 8.73
N SER A 55 3.84 7.83 8.56
CA SER A 55 3.36 6.83 7.62
C SER A 55 3.76 7.14 6.19
N ASN A 56 3.59 8.38 5.74
CA ASN A 56 3.96 8.82 4.38
C ASN A 56 5.44 8.53 4.11
N THR A 57 6.33 8.94 5.04
CA THR A 57 7.78 8.78 4.93
C THR A 57 8.17 7.31 4.84
N ILE A 58 7.68 6.49 5.76
CA ILE A 58 8.07 5.07 5.82
C ILE A 58 7.51 4.28 4.64
N ARG A 59 6.27 4.57 4.21
CA ARG A 59 5.68 3.92 3.03
C ARG A 59 6.42 4.28 1.73
N ALA A 60 6.91 5.52 1.61
CA ALA A 60 7.76 5.93 0.49
C ALA A 60 9.12 5.22 0.52
N ALA A 61 9.72 5.03 1.71
CA ALA A 61 10.95 4.25 1.85
C ALA A 61 10.75 2.78 1.40
N VAL A 62 9.64 2.15 1.78
CA VAL A 62 9.30 0.78 1.30
C VAL A 62 9.15 0.76 -0.23
N ALA A 63 8.52 1.76 -0.83
CA ALA A 63 8.34 1.82 -2.29
C ALA A 63 9.69 1.90 -3.02
N ASN A 64 10.62 2.71 -2.52
CA ASN A 64 11.96 2.84 -3.11
C ASN A 64 12.78 1.56 -2.93
N TRP A 65 12.79 0.98 -1.72
CA TRP A 65 13.43 -0.31 -1.45
C TRP A 65 12.88 -1.42 -2.36
N ALA A 66 11.57 -1.51 -2.53
CA ALA A 66 10.94 -2.49 -3.42
C ALA A 66 11.38 -2.31 -4.88
N LYS A 67 11.54 -1.06 -5.35
CA LYS A 67 12.04 -0.78 -6.71
C LYS A 67 13.47 -1.27 -6.92
N THR A 68 14.33 -1.08 -5.93
CA THR A 68 15.70 -1.61 -5.95
C THR A 68 15.70 -3.14 -6.05
N LEU A 69 14.92 -3.80 -5.19
CA LEU A 69 14.80 -5.26 -5.21
C LEU A 69 14.22 -5.80 -6.53
N ALA A 70 13.28 -5.09 -7.14
CA ALA A 70 12.72 -5.47 -8.43
C ALA A 70 13.80 -5.59 -9.52
N THR A 71 14.78 -4.68 -9.49
CA THR A 71 15.93 -4.72 -10.41
C THR A 71 16.88 -5.87 -10.08
N GLU A 72 17.20 -6.04 -8.79
CA GLU A 72 18.17 -7.05 -8.34
C GLU A 72 17.66 -8.49 -8.45
N LEU A 73 16.36 -8.70 -8.26
CA LEU A 73 15.74 -10.03 -8.25
C LEU A 73 15.11 -10.43 -9.59
N GLY A 74 14.89 -9.47 -10.49
CA GLY A 74 14.31 -9.71 -11.81
C GLY A 74 15.00 -10.81 -12.62
N PRO A 75 16.35 -10.87 -12.68
CA PRO A 75 17.07 -11.93 -13.40
C PRO A 75 16.76 -13.36 -12.92
N PHE A 76 16.20 -13.52 -11.72
CA PHE A 76 15.85 -14.81 -11.13
C PHE A 76 14.37 -15.18 -11.30
N GLY A 77 13.60 -14.47 -12.15
CA GLY A 77 12.18 -14.72 -12.34
C GLY A 77 11.30 -14.23 -11.15
N ILE A 78 11.85 -13.36 -10.30
CA ILE A 78 11.16 -12.81 -9.14
C ILE A 78 10.70 -11.39 -9.44
N THR A 79 9.42 -11.10 -9.23
CA THR A 79 8.88 -9.73 -9.33
C THR A 79 8.64 -9.13 -7.95
N VAL A 80 8.89 -7.82 -7.83
CA VAL A 80 8.64 -7.07 -6.59
C VAL A 80 7.77 -5.87 -6.92
N ASN A 81 6.54 -5.84 -6.41
CA ASN A 81 5.56 -4.81 -6.71
C ASN A 81 4.92 -4.26 -5.42
N ASN A 82 4.39 -3.07 -5.50
CA ASN A 82 3.63 -2.44 -4.42
C ASN A 82 2.19 -2.24 -4.85
N VAL A 83 1.23 -2.54 -3.97
CA VAL A 83 -0.19 -2.22 -4.16
C VAL A 83 -0.57 -1.14 -3.16
N LEU A 84 -1.20 -0.08 -3.67
CA LEU A 84 -1.51 1.14 -2.94
C LEU A 84 -3.03 1.20 -2.70
N PRO A 85 -3.52 0.80 -1.51
CA PRO A 85 -4.94 0.88 -1.22
C PRO A 85 -5.42 2.34 -1.16
N GLY A 86 -6.54 2.59 -1.81
CA GLY A 86 -7.39 3.73 -1.56
C GLY A 86 -8.25 3.53 -0.32
N PHE A 87 -9.37 4.26 -0.23
CA PHE A 87 -10.31 4.10 0.88
C PHE A 87 -11.14 2.83 0.66
N THR A 88 -10.85 1.80 1.46
CA THR A 88 -11.44 0.46 1.34
C THR A 88 -12.26 0.13 2.59
N LYS A 89 -13.42 -0.52 2.43
CA LYS A 89 -14.33 -0.90 3.52
C LYS A 89 -13.69 -1.95 4.42
N THR A 90 -13.24 -1.52 5.59
CA THR A 90 -12.57 -2.34 6.60
C THR A 90 -12.90 -1.80 7.98
N VAL A 91 -12.69 -2.58 9.03
CA VAL A 91 -12.81 -2.11 10.43
C VAL A 91 -11.98 -0.84 10.68
N ARG A 92 -10.82 -0.71 10.03
CA ARG A 92 -10.01 0.51 10.13
C ARG A 92 -10.70 1.71 9.47
N ALA A 93 -11.42 1.52 8.37
CA ALA A 93 -12.16 2.58 7.70
C ALA A 93 -13.30 3.09 8.60
N ASP A 94 -14.04 2.18 9.23
CA ASP A 94 -15.12 2.53 10.15
C ASP A 94 -14.59 3.37 11.32
N TYR A 95 -13.47 2.96 11.91
CA TYR A 95 -12.80 3.74 12.96
C TYR A 95 -12.39 5.14 12.49
N VAL A 96 -11.86 5.27 11.28
CA VAL A 96 -11.45 6.57 10.72
C VAL A 96 -12.66 7.47 10.49
N ILE A 97 -13.77 6.92 9.99
CA ILE A 97 -15.03 7.65 9.78
C ILE A 97 -15.55 8.17 11.11
N ALA A 98 -15.69 7.29 12.11
CA ALA A 98 -16.18 7.67 13.44
C ALA A 98 -15.28 8.74 14.10
N SER A 99 -13.96 8.60 13.97
CA SER A 99 -13.00 9.58 14.51
C SER A 99 -13.14 10.94 13.83
N LYS A 100 -13.31 10.98 12.51
CA LYS A 100 -13.52 12.22 11.76
C LYS A 100 -14.86 12.88 12.09
N ALA A 101 -15.92 12.09 12.21
CA ALA A 101 -17.26 12.55 12.60
C ALA A 101 -17.21 13.24 13.95
N LYS A 102 -16.58 12.61 14.95
CA LYS A 102 -16.40 13.17 16.28
C LYS A 102 -15.57 14.47 16.25
N ALA A 103 -14.46 14.49 15.54
CA ALA A 103 -13.57 15.66 15.46
C ALA A 103 -14.22 16.84 14.74
N GLY A 104 -15.02 16.57 13.70
CA GLY A 104 -15.72 17.59 12.91
C GLY A 104 -17.10 17.97 13.46
N ASN A 105 -17.59 17.31 14.49
CA ASN A 105 -18.96 17.45 15.02
C ASN A 105 -20.03 17.32 13.91
N ILE A 106 -19.84 16.33 13.05
CA ILE A 106 -20.74 15.95 11.93
C ILE A 106 -21.11 14.48 12.02
N THR A 107 -22.05 14.02 11.21
CA THR A 107 -22.46 12.62 11.18
C THR A 107 -21.46 11.76 10.42
N GLU A 108 -21.43 10.45 10.69
CA GLU A 108 -20.63 9.49 9.92
C GLU A 108 -21.05 9.43 8.44
N GLU A 109 -22.34 9.66 8.17
CA GLU A 109 -22.89 9.74 6.81
C GLU A 109 -22.33 10.93 6.04
N GLU A 110 -22.21 12.09 6.69
CA GLU A 110 -21.60 13.29 6.11
C GLU A 110 -20.12 13.07 5.82
N VAL A 111 -19.39 12.42 6.75
CA VAL A 111 -17.98 12.03 6.52
C VAL A 111 -17.86 11.09 5.33
N MET A 112 -18.72 10.08 5.25
CA MET A 112 -18.74 9.14 4.13
C MET A 112 -19.00 9.85 2.81
N LYS A 113 -19.97 10.77 2.77
CA LYS A 113 -20.29 11.57 1.58
C LYS A 113 -19.11 12.41 1.13
N GLN A 114 -18.39 13.03 2.07
CA GLN A 114 -17.18 13.81 1.76
C GLN A 114 -16.06 12.92 1.19
N LEU A 115 -15.84 11.74 1.79
CA LEU A 115 -14.83 10.79 1.31
C LEU A 115 -15.14 10.26 -0.09
N VAL A 116 -16.38 9.91 -0.34
CA VAL A 116 -16.86 9.40 -1.65
C VAL A 116 -16.76 10.49 -2.73
N ALA A 117 -17.00 11.75 -2.39
CA ALA A 117 -16.88 12.86 -3.33
C ALA A 117 -15.45 13.05 -3.90
N GLU A 118 -14.42 12.56 -3.17
CA GLU A 118 -13.03 12.58 -3.65
C GLU A 118 -12.68 11.39 -4.56
N ILE A 119 -13.60 10.41 -4.72
CA ILE A 119 -13.34 9.15 -5.45
C ILE A 119 -14.13 9.17 -6.75
N PRO A 120 -13.49 9.23 -7.93
CA PRO A 120 -14.21 9.22 -9.23
C PRO A 120 -15.15 8.04 -9.42
N ALA A 121 -14.85 6.88 -8.85
CA ALA A 121 -15.74 5.71 -8.89
C ALA A 121 -17.04 5.90 -8.07
N GLY A 122 -17.20 7.01 -7.32
CA GLY A 122 -18.43 7.34 -6.57
C GLY A 122 -18.71 6.44 -5.37
N ARG A 123 -17.76 5.66 -4.92
CA ARG A 123 -17.89 4.74 -3.78
C ARG A 123 -16.53 4.38 -3.16
N ILE A 124 -16.57 3.85 -1.95
CA ILE A 124 -15.37 3.20 -1.37
C ILE A 124 -15.16 1.82 -1.99
N GLY A 125 -13.91 1.36 -2.02
CA GLY A 125 -13.54 0.02 -2.52
C GLY A 125 -13.98 -1.09 -1.56
N GLN A 126 -14.17 -2.29 -2.09
CA GLN A 126 -14.39 -3.49 -1.28
C GLN A 126 -13.05 -4.24 -1.09
N PRO A 127 -12.84 -4.95 0.04
CA PRO A 127 -11.62 -5.72 0.26
C PRO A 127 -11.31 -6.73 -0.84
N GLU A 128 -12.35 -7.34 -1.42
CA GLU A 128 -12.25 -8.33 -2.49
C GLU A 128 -11.68 -7.72 -3.79
N GLU A 129 -12.02 -6.48 -4.09
CA GLU A 129 -11.50 -5.76 -5.27
C GLU A 129 -9.98 -5.52 -5.11
N PHE A 130 -9.56 -5.17 -3.89
CA PHE A 130 -8.14 -5.04 -3.57
C PHE A 130 -7.44 -6.40 -3.63
N GLY A 131 -8.04 -7.43 -3.04
CA GLY A 131 -7.53 -8.80 -3.04
C GLY A 131 -7.35 -9.35 -4.46
N ALA A 132 -8.27 -9.05 -5.38
CA ALA A 132 -8.19 -9.47 -6.78
C ALA A 132 -6.95 -8.88 -7.50
N ALA A 133 -6.62 -7.60 -7.25
CA ALA A 133 -5.41 -6.98 -7.80
C ALA A 133 -4.13 -7.63 -7.25
N VAL A 134 -4.10 -7.96 -5.96
CA VAL A 134 -2.97 -8.68 -5.34
C VAL A 134 -2.85 -10.10 -5.92
N ALA A 135 -3.96 -10.82 -6.06
CA ALA A 135 -3.99 -12.16 -6.63
C ALA A 135 -3.50 -12.18 -8.08
N PHE A 136 -3.89 -11.19 -8.88
CA PHE A 136 -3.38 -11.03 -10.24
C PHE A 136 -1.85 -10.85 -10.25
N LEU A 137 -1.31 -9.92 -9.43
CA LEU A 137 0.14 -9.71 -9.35
C LEU A 137 0.90 -10.94 -8.81
N ALA A 138 0.26 -11.78 -8.01
CA ALA A 138 0.84 -13.02 -7.51
C ALA A 138 0.86 -14.14 -8.56
N SER A 139 0.05 -14.03 -9.61
CA SER A 139 -0.12 -15.07 -10.63
C SER A 139 1.01 -15.07 -11.67
N PRO A 140 1.16 -16.16 -12.45
CA PRO A 140 2.04 -16.19 -13.62
C PRO A 140 1.67 -15.17 -14.70
N ALA A 141 0.40 -14.75 -14.80
CA ALA A 141 -0.05 -13.77 -15.78
C ALA A 141 0.62 -12.39 -15.62
N ALA A 142 1.07 -12.06 -14.40
CA ALA A 142 1.78 -10.82 -14.10
C ALA A 142 3.31 -10.93 -14.19
N ALA A 143 3.87 -11.96 -14.85
CA ALA A 143 5.30 -12.23 -14.86
C ALA A 143 6.17 -11.09 -15.42
N TYR A 144 5.61 -10.23 -16.26
CA TYR A 144 6.33 -9.09 -16.86
C TYR A 144 6.02 -7.74 -16.16
N ILE A 145 5.27 -7.79 -15.06
CA ILE A 145 4.97 -6.60 -14.24
C ILE A 145 5.93 -6.60 -13.04
N ASN A 146 6.89 -5.66 -13.05
CA ASN A 146 7.93 -5.61 -12.03
C ASN A 146 8.30 -4.18 -11.64
N GLY A 147 8.41 -3.91 -10.36
CA GLY A 147 8.85 -2.62 -9.81
C GLY A 147 7.81 -1.50 -9.93
N ILE A 148 6.50 -1.82 -9.95
CA ILE A 148 5.43 -0.83 -10.04
C ILE A 148 4.83 -0.49 -8.67
N ASN A 149 4.20 0.69 -8.64
CA ASN A 149 3.28 1.11 -7.60
C ASN A 149 1.87 1.12 -8.19
N LEU A 150 1.07 0.10 -7.89
CA LEU A 150 -0.28 -0.08 -8.43
C LEU A 150 -1.33 0.51 -7.47
N PRO A 151 -1.95 1.66 -7.78
CA PRO A 151 -3.10 2.16 -7.02
C PRO A 151 -4.34 1.27 -7.24
N VAL A 152 -5.06 1.00 -6.16
CA VAL A 152 -6.40 0.41 -6.18
C VAL A 152 -7.29 1.33 -5.34
N ASP A 153 -7.74 2.43 -5.95
CA ASP A 153 -8.26 3.59 -5.22
C ASP A 153 -9.50 4.25 -5.86
N GLY A 154 -10.07 3.61 -6.89
CA GLY A 154 -11.23 4.15 -7.61
C GLY A 154 -10.96 5.43 -8.40
N GLY A 155 -9.69 5.71 -8.73
CA GLY A 155 -9.26 6.89 -9.47
C GLY A 155 -9.01 8.11 -8.59
N ARG A 156 -8.90 7.94 -7.27
CA ARG A 156 -8.73 9.05 -6.33
C ARG A 156 -7.40 9.80 -6.51
N LEU A 157 -6.33 9.11 -6.86
CA LEU A 157 -5.06 9.77 -7.14
C LEU A 157 -5.15 10.58 -8.45
N GLY A 158 -4.84 11.87 -8.37
CA GLY A 158 -4.80 12.75 -9.54
C GLY A 158 -3.48 12.76 -10.30
N CYS A 159 -2.53 11.88 -9.94
CA CYS A 159 -1.22 11.75 -10.61
C CYS A 159 -1.08 10.39 -11.31
N LEU A 160 -0.31 10.37 -12.41
CA LEU A 160 0.04 9.17 -13.18
C LEU A 160 1.13 8.34 -12.49
#